data_8cd19b972b2720ceb5332f2283630a2e
#
_entry.id   8cd19b972b2720ceb5332f2283630a2e
#
_cell.length_a   1.000
_cell.length_b   1.000
_cell.length_c   1.000
_cell.angle_alpha   90.00
_cell.angle_beta   90.00
_cell.angle_gamma   90.00
#
_symmetry.space_group_name_H-M   'P 1'
#
loop_
_entity.id
_entity.type
_entity.pdbx_description
1 polymer ?
#
loop_
_entity_poly.entity_id
_entity_poly.type
_entity_poly.pdbx_seq_one_letter_code
_entity_poly.pdbx_strand_id
1 'polypeptide(L)'
;FTLLSAELSAELSAELQARKKQYEYYRNELLTYDKKIPSKKLIEVAEIQRGTRVVKSELSETGKYPVYQNALTPLGYYEEKNRLANNTFMICAGAAGQIGYSEVDFWAADDCYTFKCKEELNNRYLFHVLKNNQYRIDSKVRRASIPRISREAVAGLQVPVPSLDVQDKIVEVLDSFETICNDLSIGLPAEIEARQKQYEFYRDQLLTFAETGSSILTDRQTDRQTDRQTELD
;
A
#
# COMPACT_ATOMS: atom_id res chain seq x y z
N PHE A 1 -33.70 1.37 9.74
CA PHE A 1 -32.76 1.05 8.64
C PHE A 1 -31.49 1.91 8.73
N THR A 2 -31.59 3.27 8.88
CA THR A 2 -30.45 4.19 9.02
C THR A 2 -29.55 3.88 10.23
N LEU A 3 -30.10 3.46 11.38
CA LEU A 3 -29.35 3.07 12.57
C LEU A 3 -28.55 1.78 12.32
N LEU A 4 -29.17 0.74 11.76
CA LEU A 4 -28.52 -0.56 11.53
C LEU A 4 -27.37 -0.45 10.54
N SER A 5 -27.49 0.40 9.52
CA SER A 5 -26.42 0.62 8.55
C SER A 5 -25.26 1.44 9.13
N ALA A 6 -25.54 2.43 9.96
CA ALA A 6 -24.53 3.18 10.67
C ALA A 6 -23.77 2.29 11.67
N GLU A 7 -24.48 1.41 12.38
CA GLU A 7 -23.88 0.42 13.28
C GLU A 7 -22.98 -0.55 12.53
N LEU A 8 -23.44 -1.13 11.41
CA LEU A 8 -22.65 -2.04 10.59
C LEU A 8 -21.42 -1.37 9.99
N SER A 9 -21.52 -0.14 9.51
CA SER A 9 -20.38 0.63 8.99
C SER A 9 -19.37 0.94 10.10
N ALA A 10 -19.85 1.23 11.31
CA ALA A 10 -18.99 1.45 12.48
C ALA A 10 -18.28 0.16 12.90
N GLU A 11 -18.98 -1.00 12.92
CA GLU A 11 -18.37 -2.29 13.22
C GLU A 11 -17.26 -2.66 12.20
N LEU A 12 -17.54 -2.55 10.90
CA LEU A 12 -16.54 -2.84 9.86
C LEU A 12 -15.33 -1.90 9.95
N SER A 13 -15.56 -0.62 10.25
CA SER A 13 -14.48 0.34 10.46
C SER A 13 -13.65 0.01 11.71
N ALA A 14 -14.31 -0.42 12.79
CA ALA A 14 -13.63 -0.86 14.02
C ALA A 14 -12.83 -2.15 13.77
N GLU A 15 -13.37 -3.09 13.00
CA GLU A 15 -12.66 -4.31 12.63
C GLU A 15 -11.42 -4.00 11.77
N LEU A 16 -11.52 -3.12 10.78
CA LEU A 16 -10.37 -2.68 9.99
C LEU A 16 -9.28 -2.07 10.86
N GLN A 17 -9.66 -1.23 11.84
CA GLN A 17 -8.71 -0.66 12.78
C GLN A 17 -8.09 -1.74 13.69
N ALA A 18 -8.86 -2.71 14.13
CA ALA A 18 -8.36 -3.83 14.94
C ALA A 18 -7.37 -4.68 14.13
N ARG A 19 -7.66 -4.97 12.84
CA ARG A 19 -6.76 -5.69 11.93
C ARG A 19 -5.47 -4.93 11.66
N LYS A 20 -5.54 -3.60 11.47
CA LYS A 20 -4.33 -2.77 11.34
C LYS A 20 -3.45 -2.80 12.59
N LYS A 21 -4.05 -2.72 13.78
CA LYS A 21 -3.31 -2.87 15.05
C LYS A 21 -2.71 -4.27 15.22
N GLN A 22 -3.46 -5.30 14.82
CA GLN A 22 -2.98 -6.68 14.83
C GLN A 22 -1.80 -6.86 13.86
N TYR A 23 -1.87 -6.29 12.66
CA TYR A 23 -0.76 -6.27 11.71
C TYR A 23 0.48 -5.58 12.30
N GLU A 24 0.32 -4.40 12.91
CA GLU A 24 1.43 -3.69 13.55
C GLU A 24 2.05 -4.52 14.69
N TYR A 25 1.23 -5.19 15.48
CA TYR A 25 1.70 -6.08 16.56
C TYR A 25 2.52 -7.25 15.98
N TYR A 26 1.97 -8.00 15.02
CA TYR A 26 2.68 -9.14 14.43
C TYR A 26 3.92 -8.70 13.66
N ARG A 27 3.86 -7.58 12.94
CA ARG A 27 5.03 -7.01 12.30
C ARG A 27 6.14 -6.73 13.31
N ASN A 28 5.80 -6.12 14.44
CA ASN A 28 6.76 -5.85 15.50
C ASN A 28 7.31 -7.16 16.09
N GLU A 29 6.45 -8.13 16.41
CA GLU A 29 6.87 -9.44 16.95
C GLU A 29 7.79 -10.19 15.97
N LEU A 30 7.37 -10.30 14.70
CA LEU A 30 8.13 -11.03 13.68
C LEU A 30 9.46 -10.35 13.30
N LEU A 31 9.54 -9.01 13.44
CA LEU A 31 10.73 -8.23 13.09
C LEU A 31 11.54 -7.79 14.31
N THR A 32 11.04 -8.04 15.53
CA THR A 32 11.79 -7.83 16.76
C THR A 32 12.43 -9.16 17.18
N TYR A 33 13.63 -9.38 16.72
CA TYR A 33 14.36 -10.61 16.99
C TYR A 33 14.96 -10.64 18.40
N ASP A 34 14.90 -11.81 19.01
CA ASP A 34 15.72 -12.12 20.17
C ASP A 34 17.21 -11.85 19.84
N LYS A 35 17.99 -11.44 20.82
CA LYS A 35 19.43 -11.08 20.69
C LYS A 35 20.31 -12.12 19.98
N LYS A 36 19.74 -13.28 19.64
CA LYS A 36 20.41 -14.39 18.94
C LYS A 36 20.59 -14.18 17.44
N ILE A 37 19.79 -13.30 16.80
CA ILE A 37 19.92 -13.06 15.36
C ILE A 37 20.92 -11.94 15.11
N PRO A 38 21.95 -12.16 14.28
CA PRO A 38 22.95 -11.15 14.00
C PRO A 38 22.30 -9.96 13.26
N SER A 39 22.51 -8.77 13.79
CA SER A 39 22.12 -7.52 13.15
C SER A 39 23.35 -6.93 12.47
N LYS A 40 23.23 -6.62 11.18
CA LYS A 40 24.28 -6.00 10.36
C LYS A 40 23.89 -4.58 9.99
N LYS A 41 24.86 -3.72 9.69
CA LYS A 41 24.57 -2.40 9.10
C LYS A 41 24.04 -2.58 7.69
N LEU A 42 23.10 -1.74 7.28
CA LEU A 42 22.49 -1.81 5.94
C LEU A 42 23.55 -1.80 4.83
N ILE A 43 24.61 -1.00 4.97
CA ILE A 43 25.72 -0.95 4.00
C ILE A 43 26.49 -2.27 3.87
N GLU A 44 26.44 -3.14 4.87
CA GLU A 44 27.12 -4.44 4.86
C GLU A 44 26.33 -5.46 4.03
N VAL A 45 25.00 -5.32 3.95
CA VAL A 45 24.08 -6.28 3.35
C VAL A 45 23.39 -5.78 2.08
N ALA A 46 23.48 -4.48 1.77
CA ALA A 46 22.94 -3.88 0.57
C ALA A 46 23.82 -2.72 0.07
N GLU A 47 23.92 -2.58 -1.24
CA GLU A 47 24.49 -1.40 -1.88
C GLU A 47 23.44 -0.29 -1.94
N ILE A 48 23.75 0.87 -1.37
CA ILE A 48 22.87 2.04 -1.42
C ILE A 48 23.18 2.83 -2.69
N GLN A 49 22.21 2.86 -3.60
CA GLN A 49 22.35 3.55 -4.88
C GLN A 49 21.47 4.81 -4.86
N ARG A 50 22.01 5.93 -5.29
CA ARG A 50 21.23 7.15 -5.48
C ARG A 50 20.61 7.14 -6.87
N GLY A 51 19.39 7.68 -6.98
CA GLY A 51 18.73 7.83 -8.26
C GLY A 51 19.34 8.93 -9.13
N THR A 52 18.85 9.04 -10.36
CA THR A 52 19.35 9.96 -11.39
C THR A 52 18.30 11.03 -11.64
N ARG A 53 18.73 12.29 -11.66
CA ARG A 53 17.84 13.42 -11.90
C ARG A 53 17.13 13.30 -13.25
N VAL A 54 15.83 13.58 -13.23
CA VAL A 54 14.98 13.78 -14.41
C VAL A 54 14.27 15.10 -14.25
N VAL A 55 14.08 15.84 -15.34
CA VAL A 55 13.38 17.12 -15.28
C VAL A 55 11.89 16.93 -15.59
N LYS A 56 11.05 17.73 -14.93
CA LYS A 56 9.59 17.59 -15.02
C LYS A 56 9.05 17.68 -16.45
N SER A 57 9.73 18.42 -17.32
CA SER A 57 9.36 18.55 -18.75
C SER A 57 9.56 17.26 -19.57
N GLU A 58 10.31 16.29 -19.03
CA GLU A 58 10.53 14.98 -19.67
C GLU A 58 9.50 13.94 -19.22
N LEU A 59 8.67 14.28 -18.24
CA LEU A 59 7.66 13.38 -17.69
C LEU A 59 6.34 13.54 -18.42
N SER A 60 5.62 12.43 -18.56
CA SER A 60 4.26 12.38 -19.07
C SER A 60 3.28 11.89 -17.99
N GLU A 61 1.98 12.05 -18.21
CA GLU A 61 0.95 11.47 -17.34
C GLU A 61 0.72 9.98 -17.64
N THR A 62 1.14 9.49 -18.82
CA THR A 62 0.86 8.16 -19.35
C THR A 62 2.09 7.41 -19.85
N GLY A 63 3.27 7.72 -19.32
CA GLY A 63 4.52 7.04 -19.66
C GLY A 63 4.61 5.62 -19.12
N LYS A 64 5.68 4.92 -19.51
CA LYS A 64 5.83 3.49 -19.27
C LYS A 64 6.23 3.15 -17.83
N TYR A 65 7.08 3.97 -17.20
CA TYR A 65 7.64 3.68 -15.88
C TYR A 65 7.36 4.81 -14.91
N PRO A 66 6.85 4.52 -13.71
CA PRO A 66 6.62 5.53 -12.68
C PRO A 66 7.96 6.15 -12.23
N VAL A 67 7.94 7.45 -11.96
CA VAL A 67 9.09 8.22 -11.48
C VAL A 67 8.88 8.59 -10.02
N TYR A 68 9.72 8.11 -9.14
CA TYR A 68 9.72 8.49 -7.72
C TYR A 68 10.82 9.50 -7.45
N GLN A 69 10.49 10.61 -6.78
CA GLN A 69 11.44 11.66 -6.44
C GLN A 69 11.37 12.02 -4.96
N ASN A 70 10.46 12.88 -4.57
CA ASN A 70 10.41 13.47 -3.22
C ASN A 70 9.20 13.01 -2.40
N ALA A 71 8.40 12.08 -2.91
CA ALA A 71 7.24 11.45 -2.27
C ALA A 71 7.11 9.99 -2.72
N LEU A 72 6.27 9.21 -2.02
CA LEU A 72 5.95 7.82 -2.38
C LEU A 72 4.96 7.73 -3.55
N THR A 73 4.23 8.80 -3.86
CA THR A 73 3.41 8.90 -5.07
C THR A 73 4.29 9.26 -6.26
N PRO A 74 4.11 8.62 -7.42
CA PRO A 74 4.86 8.98 -8.61
C PRO A 74 4.69 10.46 -8.96
N LEU A 75 5.79 11.11 -9.34
CA LEU A 75 5.79 12.49 -9.84
C LEU A 75 5.20 12.58 -11.25
N GLY A 76 5.25 11.50 -11.99
CA GLY A 76 4.81 11.31 -13.35
C GLY A 76 5.40 10.00 -13.88
N TYR A 77 5.41 9.84 -15.19
CA TYR A 77 5.91 8.63 -15.85
C TYR A 77 7.00 8.99 -16.88
N TYR A 78 7.92 8.06 -17.09
CA TYR A 78 9.05 8.21 -18.01
C TYR A 78 9.16 7.01 -18.96
N GLU A 79 9.77 7.19 -20.12
CA GLU A 79 9.91 6.12 -21.10
C GLU A 79 11.05 5.14 -20.79
N GLU A 80 11.98 5.54 -19.92
CA GLU A 80 13.11 4.73 -19.49
C GLU A 80 12.99 4.35 -18.01
N LYS A 81 13.65 3.25 -17.67
CA LYS A 81 13.82 2.79 -16.28
C LYS A 81 15.28 2.83 -15.88
N ASN A 82 15.55 3.11 -14.62
CA ASN A 82 16.89 2.95 -14.05
C ASN A 82 16.91 1.97 -12.87
N ARG A 83 15.74 1.39 -12.53
CA ARG A 83 15.57 0.34 -11.51
C ARG A 83 14.60 -0.73 -12.00
N LEU A 84 14.89 -1.96 -11.58
CA LEU A 84 14.03 -3.10 -11.83
C LEU A 84 12.91 -3.17 -10.79
N ALA A 85 11.86 -3.89 -11.13
CA ALA A 85 10.77 -4.27 -10.24
C ALA A 85 11.26 -4.94 -8.95
N ASN A 86 10.36 -5.08 -8.00
CA ASN A 86 10.61 -5.71 -6.69
C ASN A 86 11.76 -5.05 -5.93
N ASN A 87 11.75 -3.74 -5.88
CA ASN A 87 12.83 -2.97 -5.27
C ASN A 87 12.33 -2.00 -4.20
N THR A 88 12.97 -2.06 -3.04
CA THR A 88 12.77 -1.13 -1.93
C THR A 88 13.52 0.18 -2.21
N PHE A 89 12.85 1.28 -1.96
CA PHE A 89 13.46 2.60 -2.05
C PHE A 89 13.12 3.48 -0.85
N MET A 90 13.91 4.51 -0.63
CA MET A 90 13.71 5.50 0.44
C MET A 90 13.81 6.89 -0.15
N ILE A 91 12.88 7.75 0.20
CA ILE A 91 12.97 9.18 -0.14
C ILE A 91 14.03 9.84 0.73
N CYS A 92 15.01 10.50 0.11
CA CYS A 92 16.10 11.14 0.86
C CYS A 92 15.93 12.66 1.01
N ALA A 93 15.03 13.29 0.23
CA ALA A 93 14.70 14.71 0.37
C ALA A 93 13.21 14.94 0.09
N GLY A 94 12.59 15.90 0.75
CA GLY A 94 11.14 16.13 0.74
C GLY A 94 10.45 15.27 1.80
N ALA A 95 9.75 14.22 1.43
CA ALA A 95 9.22 13.21 2.36
C ALA A 95 10.34 12.29 2.89
N ALA A 96 11.44 12.90 3.35
CA ALA A 96 12.67 12.19 3.72
C ALA A 96 12.43 11.13 4.79
N GLY A 97 13.02 9.96 4.58
CA GLY A 97 12.88 8.79 5.46
C GLY A 97 11.70 7.90 5.13
N GLN A 98 10.77 8.32 4.29
CA GLN A 98 9.67 7.44 3.86
C GLN A 98 10.18 6.30 3.00
N ILE A 99 9.68 5.09 3.28
CA ILE A 99 10.04 3.84 2.62
C ILE A 99 8.95 3.43 1.65
N GLY A 100 9.33 3.18 0.41
CA GLY A 100 8.49 2.65 -0.64
C GLY A 100 8.98 1.31 -1.16
N TYR A 101 8.11 0.61 -1.86
CA TYR A 101 8.41 -0.60 -2.63
C TYR A 101 7.74 -0.51 -3.98
N SER A 102 8.45 -0.84 -5.05
CA SER A 102 7.89 -0.88 -6.39
C SER A 102 7.87 -2.31 -6.92
N GLU A 103 6.69 -2.79 -7.26
CA GLU A 103 6.48 -4.11 -7.89
C GLU A 103 6.70 -4.07 -9.40
N VAL A 104 6.86 -2.87 -9.95
CA VAL A 104 7.14 -2.64 -11.37
C VAL A 104 8.48 -1.97 -11.55
N ASP A 105 9.05 -2.08 -12.74
CA ASP A 105 10.22 -1.30 -13.13
C ASP A 105 9.93 0.20 -13.00
N PHE A 106 10.90 0.99 -12.59
CA PHE A 106 10.68 2.41 -12.32
C PHE A 106 11.93 3.27 -12.55
N TRP A 107 11.73 4.56 -12.52
CA TRP A 107 12.83 5.53 -12.48
C TRP A 107 12.93 6.12 -11.06
N ALA A 108 14.07 5.89 -10.42
CA ALA A 108 14.43 6.57 -9.18
C ALA A 108 15.13 7.90 -9.52
N ALA A 109 14.55 9.02 -9.10
CA ALA A 109 15.16 10.33 -9.26
C ALA A 109 16.19 10.63 -8.15
N ASP A 110 16.86 11.76 -8.23
CA ASP A 110 18.01 12.11 -7.37
C ASP A 110 17.68 12.31 -5.88
N ASP A 111 16.41 12.43 -5.52
CA ASP A 111 15.94 12.46 -4.13
C ASP A 111 15.51 11.08 -3.59
N CYS A 112 15.89 9.98 -4.29
CA CYS A 112 15.65 8.61 -3.86
C CYS A 112 16.95 7.84 -3.64
N TYR A 113 16.98 7.00 -2.60
CA TYR A 113 17.90 5.88 -2.45
C TYR A 113 17.20 4.59 -2.79
N THR A 114 17.87 3.70 -3.50
CA THR A 114 17.44 2.33 -3.77
C THR A 114 18.44 1.34 -3.23
N PHE A 115 18.01 0.10 -2.94
CA PHE A 115 18.83 -0.89 -2.25
C PHE A 115 19.03 -2.12 -3.14
N LYS A 116 20.27 -2.31 -3.61
CA LYS A 116 20.67 -3.56 -4.25
C LYS A 116 21.13 -4.52 -3.16
N CYS A 117 20.22 -5.39 -2.71
CA CYS A 117 20.48 -6.38 -1.67
C CYS A 117 21.52 -7.41 -2.14
N LYS A 118 22.36 -7.86 -1.21
CA LYS A 118 23.25 -9.00 -1.42
C LYS A 118 22.44 -10.30 -1.31
N GLU A 119 23.07 -11.43 -1.69
CA GLU A 119 22.43 -12.76 -1.74
C GLU A 119 21.79 -13.21 -0.42
N GLU A 120 22.27 -12.72 0.72
CA GLU A 120 21.77 -13.05 2.06
C GLU A 120 20.54 -12.25 2.49
N LEU A 121 20.08 -11.28 1.68
CA LEU A 121 19.00 -10.35 2.06
C LEU A 121 17.91 -10.25 0.97
N ASN A 122 16.71 -10.68 1.30
CA ASN A 122 15.52 -10.49 0.47
C ASN A 122 15.10 -9.01 0.48
N ASN A 123 14.84 -8.43 -0.69
CA ASN A 123 14.52 -7.01 -0.84
C ASN A 123 13.14 -6.65 -0.24
N ARG A 124 12.13 -7.52 -0.35
CA ARG A 124 10.82 -7.33 0.26
C ARG A 124 10.88 -7.42 1.79
N TYR A 125 11.70 -8.34 2.31
CA TYR A 125 12.00 -8.41 3.73
C TYR A 125 12.65 -7.11 4.24
N LEU A 126 13.62 -6.57 3.48
CA LEU A 126 14.23 -5.27 3.81
C LEU A 126 13.18 -4.15 3.88
N PHE A 127 12.21 -4.12 2.96
CA PHE A 127 11.09 -3.18 3.01
C PHE A 127 10.35 -3.25 4.35
N HIS A 128 9.94 -4.43 4.79
CA HIS A 128 9.23 -4.60 6.07
C HIS A 128 10.08 -4.20 7.27
N VAL A 129 11.38 -4.56 7.29
CA VAL A 129 12.33 -4.16 8.35
C VAL A 129 12.46 -2.63 8.42
N LEU A 130 12.63 -1.96 7.30
CA LEU A 130 12.76 -0.51 7.27
C LEU A 130 11.45 0.18 7.67
N LYS A 131 10.31 -0.31 7.20
CA LYS A 131 8.98 0.16 7.62
C LYS A 131 8.78 0.01 9.13
N ASN A 132 9.16 -1.12 9.71
CA ASN A 132 9.08 -1.34 11.15
C ASN A 132 9.98 -0.39 11.95
N ASN A 133 11.08 0.03 11.37
CA ASN A 133 12.02 0.98 11.95
C ASN A 133 11.74 2.45 11.59
N GLN A 134 10.57 2.78 11.04
CA GLN A 134 10.23 4.13 10.54
C GLN A 134 10.51 5.21 11.59
N TYR A 135 10.13 4.98 12.86
CA TYR A 135 10.38 5.92 13.95
C TYR A 135 11.87 6.24 14.14
N ARG A 136 12.74 5.21 14.04
CA ARG A 136 14.20 5.38 14.15
C ARG A 136 14.78 6.09 12.94
N ILE A 137 14.20 5.87 11.76
CA ILE A 137 14.60 6.55 10.53
C ILE A 137 14.21 8.02 10.62
N ASP A 138 12.99 8.33 11.05
CA ASP A 138 12.48 9.69 11.21
C ASP A 138 13.30 10.52 12.20
N SER A 139 13.84 9.89 13.24
CA SER A 139 14.75 10.55 14.20
C SER A 139 16.09 10.94 13.59
N LYS A 140 16.49 10.35 12.45
CA LYS A 140 17.71 10.67 11.70
C LYS A 140 17.51 11.68 10.59
N VAL A 141 16.26 12.06 10.32
CA VAL A 141 15.93 13.07 9.32
C VAL A 141 16.29 14.45 9.85
N ARG A 142 17.16 15.14 9.13
CA ARG A 142 17.46 16.55 9.40
C ARG A 142 16.30 17.40 8.92
N ARG A 143 15.62 18.04 9.87
CA ARG A 143 14.47 18.92 9.62
C ARG A 143 14.97 20.34 9.40
N ALA A 144 15.05 20.75 8.14
CA ALA A 144 15.32 22.11 7.67
C ALA A 144 14.16 22.54 6.74
N SER A 145 14.34 23.60 5.96
CA SER A 145 13.34 24.03 4.96
C SER A 145 12.92 22.89 4.01
N ILE A 146 13.86 22.02 3.64
CA ILE A 146 13.61 20.76 2.95
C ILE A 146 14.17 19.65 3.84
N PRO A 147 13.32 18.77 4.42
CA PRO A 147 13.77 17.63 5.21
C PRO A 147 14.68 16.72 4.38
N ARG A 148 15.77 16.23 4.98
CA ARG A 148 16.74 15.35 4.31
C ARG A 148 17.26 14.28 5.25
N ILE A 149 17.54 13.10 4.70
CA ILE A 149 18.29 12.04 5.37
C ILE A 149 19.60 11.79 4.61
N SER A 150 20.72 11.71 5.33
CA SER A 150 22.02 11.48 4.71
C SER A 150 22.25 10.00 4.38
N ARG A 151 23.11 9.75 3.40
CA ARG A 151 23.51 8.38 3.03
C ARG A 151 24.17 7.64 4.20
N GLU A 152 24.96 8.33 5.00
CA GLU A 152 25.65 7.79 6.18
C GLU A 152 24.65 7.36 7.25
N ALA A 153 23.58 8.15 7.47
CA ALA A 153 22.52 7.82 8.40
C ALA A 153 21.76 6.56 7.96
N VAL A 154 21.50 6.42 6.66
CA VAL A 154 20.87 5.23 6.07
C VAL A 154 21.81 4.03 6.11
N ALA A 155 23.07 4.21 5.78
CA ALA A 155 24.10 3.16 5.80
C ALA A 155 24.28 2.52 7.17
N GLY A 156 24.11 3.31 8.23
CA GLY A 156 24.22 2.87 9.63
C GLY A 156 22.96 2.24 10.22
N LEU A 157 21.86 2.10 9.47
CA LEU A 157 20.67 1.41 9.94
C LEU A 157 20.97 -0.07 10.22
N GLN A 158 20.45 -0.57 11.33
CA GLN A 158 20.61 -1.97 11.71
C GLN A 158 19.51 -2.82 11.07
N VAL A 159 19.92 -3.89 10.41
CA VAL A 159 19.06 -4.85 9.74
C VAL A 159 19.32 -6.23 10.32
N PRO A 160 18.37 -6.88 10.97
CA PRO A 160 18.51 -8.28 11.37
C PRO A 160 18.52 -9.16 10.10
N VAL A 161 19.42 -10.13 10.06
CA VAL A 161 19.62 -10.99 8.88
C VAL A 161 19.50 -12.46 9.30
N PRO A 162 18.27 -12.98 9.43
CA PRO A 162 18.02 -14.41 9.58
C PRO A 162 18.29 -15.16 8.27
N SER A 163 18.14 -16.48 8.25
CA SER A 163 18.22 -17.26 7.01
C SER A 163 17.16 -16.82 6.01
N LEU A 164 17.42 -16.98 4.72
CA LEU A 164 16.47 -16.60 3.66
C LEU A 164 15.10 -17.29 3.83
N ASP A 165 15.04 -18.55 4.22
CA ASP A 165 13.79 -19.26 4.48
C ASP A 165 12.95 -18.60 5.58
N VAL A 166 13.59 -17.99 6.58
CA VAL A 166 12.90 -17.24 7.64
C VAL A 166 12.45 -15.87 7.11
N GLN A 167 13.28 -15.21 6.31
CA GLN A 167 12.92 -13.93 5.68
C GLN A 167 11.69 -14.11 4.78
N ASP A 168 11.67 -15.14 3.94
CA ASP A 168 10.57 -15.43 3.00
C ASP A 168 9.26 -15.74 3.73
N LYS A 169 9.30 -16.54 4.81
CA LYS A 169 8.12 -16.79 5.65
C LYS A 169 7.57 -15.52 6.30
N ILE A 170 8.44 -14.63 6.75
CA ILE A 170 8.03 -13.35 7.33
C ILE A 170 7.37 -12.48 6.27
N VAL A 171 7.94 -12.42 5.07
CA VAL A 171 7.38 -11.68 3.92
C VAL A 171 5.99 -12.21 3.58
N GLU A 172 5.83 -13.54 3.44
CA GLU A 172 4.55 -14.18 3.13
C GLU A 172 3.45 -13.78 4.14
N VAL A 173 3.76 -13.86 5.43
CA VAL A 173 2.82 -13.49 6.48
C VAL A 173 2.48 -12.00 6.43
N LEU A 174 3.48 -11.13 6.33
CA LEU A 174 3.27 -9.68 6.37
C LEU A 174 2.56 -9.16 5.10
N ASP A 175 2.88 -9.71 3.92
CA ASP A 175 2.21 -9.35 2.67
C ASP A 175 0.75 -9.83 2.66
N SER A 176 0.47 -11.01 3.21
CA SER A 176 -0.91 -11.50 3.37
C SER A 176 -1.74 -10.56 4.27
N PHE A 177 -1.17 -10.10 5.38
CA PHE A 177 -1.84 -9.12 6.25
C PHE A 177 -2.02 -7.76 5.57
N GLU A 178 -1.01 -7.29 4.83
CA GLU A 178 -1.07 -6.03 4.11
C GLU A 178 -2.18 -6.05 3.05
N THR A 179 -2.31 -7.16 2.32
CA THR A 179 -3.39 -7.38 1.36
C THR A 179 -4.76 -7.32 2.02
N ILE A 180 -4.98 -8.05 3.11
CA ILE A 180 -6.26 -8.05 3.84
C ILE A 180 -6.64 -6.65 4.33
N CYS A 181 -5.65 -5.84 4.75
CA CYS A 181 -5.90 -4.52 5.31
C CYS A 181 -6.05 -3.40 4.27
N ASN A 182 -5.42 -3.53 3.10
CA ASN A 182 -5.27 -2.44 2.15
C ASN A 182 -5.86 -2.72 0.76
N ASP A 183 -6.13 -3.97 0.42
CA ASP A 183 -6.69 -4.30 -0.89
C ASP A 183 -8.16 -3.86 -0.97
N LEU A 184 -8.43 -2.91 -1.85
CA LEU A 184 -9.77 -2.38 -2.10
C LEU A 184 -10.67 -3.35 -2.88
N SER A 185 -10.12 -4.42 -3.47
CA SER A 185 -10.86 -5.36 -4.30
C SER A 185 -11.27 -6.64 -3.58
N ILE A 186 -10.46 -7.11 -2.61
CA ILE A 186 -10.66 -8.39 -1.92
C ILE A 186 -10.61 -8.32 -0.39
N GLY A 187 -10.16 -7.21 0.18
CA GLY A 187 -9.97 -7.04 1.61
C GLY A 187 -11.18 -6.45 2.35
N LEU A 188 -11.00 -6.14 3.63
CA LEU A 188 -11.98 -5.44 4.45
C LEU A 188 -12.49 -4.12 3.84
N PRO A 189 -11.65 -3.29 3.18
CA PRO A 189 -12.14 -2.09 2.49
C PRO A 189 -13.16 -2.40 1.40
N ALA A 190 -12.98 -3.47 0.62
CA ALA A 190 -13.94 -3.90 -0.39
C ALA A 190 -15.26 -4.33 0.21
N GLU A 191 -15.25 -5.02 1.35
CA GLU A 191 -16.47 -5.41 2.06
C GLU A 191 -17.21 -4.18 2.59
N ILE A 192 -16.50 -3.20 3.15
CA ILE A 192 -17.10 -1.93 3.63
C ILE A 192 -17.79 -1.22 2.47
N GLU A 193 -17.13 -1.08 1.31
CA GLU A 193 -17.71 -0.44 0.13
C GLU A 193 -18.94 -1.21 -0.42
N ALA A 194 -18.85 -2.54 -0.51
CA ALA A 194 -19.94 -3.39 -0.96
C ALA A 194 -21.18 -3.28 -0.04
N ARG A 195 -20.98 -3.27 1.27
CA ARG A 195 -22.05 -3.07 2.26
C ARG A 195 -22.65 -1.68 2.17
N GLN A 196 -21.85 -0.65 1.96
CA GLN A 196 -22.38 0.70 1.78
C GLN A 196 -23.22 0.83 0.53
N LYS A 197 -22.78 0.30 -0.61
CA LYS A 197 -23.58 0.25 -1.87
C LYS A 197 -24.88 -0.54 -1.69
N GLN A 198 -24.84 -1.67 -1.01
CA GLN A 198 -26.01 -2.47 -0.70
C GLN A 198 -27.03 -1.69 0.16
N TYR A 199 -26.52 -0.96 1.14
CA TYR A 199 -27.36 -0.11 1.98
C TYR A 199 -28.03 1.01 1.17
N GLU A 200 -27.27 1.74 0.35
CA GLU A 200 -27.79 2.82 -0.49
C GLU A 200 -28.89 2.31 -1.41
N PHE A 201 -28.69 1.15 -2.02
CA PHE A 201 -29.68 0.50 -2.87
C PHE A 201 -30.98 0.20 -2.11
N TYR A 202 -30.93 -0.44 -0.96
CA TYR A 202 -32.15 -0.75 -0.19
C TYR A 202 -32.80 0.48 0.39
N ARG A 203 -32.03 1.47 0.83
CA ARG A 203 -32.58 2.75 1.28
C ARG A 203 -33.39 3.42 0.18
N ASP A 204 -32.84 3.52 -1.01
CA ASP A 204 -33.47 4.20 -2.14
C ASP A 204 -34.72 3.44 -2.57
N GLN A 205 -34.71 2.10 -2.55
CA GLN A 205 -35.89 1.29 -2.79
C GLN A 205 -37.00 1.54 -1.77
N LEU A 206 -36.68 1.60 -0.50
CA LEU A 206 -37.65 1.85 0.57
C LEU A 206 -38.22 3.27 0.50
N LEU A 207 -37.39 4.27 0.18
CA LEU A 207 -37.85 5.64 -0.02
C LEU A 207 -38.82 5.74 -1.22
N THR A 208 -38.46 5.13 -2.35
CA THR A 208 -39.33 5.07 -3.54
C THR A 208 -40.63 4.36 -3.23
N PHE A 209 -40.59 3.24 -2.51
CA PHE A 209 -41.84 2.55 -2.10
C PHE A 209 -42.68 3.40 -1.16
N ALA A 210 -42.08 4.14 -0.23
CA ALA A 210 -42.79 5.03 0.67
C ALA A 210 -43.48 6.21 -0.06
N GLU A 211 -42.84 6.70 -1.15
CA GLU A 211 -43.35 7.81 -1.96
C GLU A 211 -44.39 7.38 -2.99
N THR A 212 -44.19 6.25 -3.64
CA THR A 212 -44.98 5.81 -4.81
C THR A 212 -45.91 4.64 -4.52
N GLY A 213 -45.72 3.91 -3.42
CA GLY A 213 -46.44 2.67 -3.10
C GLY A 213 -46.07 1.49 -4.00
N SER A 214 -45.08 1.66 -4.90
CA SER A 214 -44.62 0.60 -5.80
C SER A 214 -43.12 0.38 -5.65
N SER A 215 -42.68 -0.89 -5.75
CA SER A 215 -41.27 -1.28 -5.68
C SER A 215 -40.68 -1.30 -7.10
N ILE A 216 -39.46 -0.77 -7.26
CA ILE A 216 -38.68 -0.82 -8.52
C ILE A 216 -38.53 -2.26 -9.05
N LEU A 217 -38.57 -3.26 -8.16
CA LEU A 217 -38.53 -4.68 -8.55
C LEU A 217 -39.81 -5.16 -9.22
N THR A 218 -40.98 -4.58 -8.90
CA THR A 218 -42.25 -4.92 -9.50
C THR A 218 -42.34 -4.40 -10.94
N ASP A 219 -41.80 -3.20 -11.20
CA ASP A 219 -41.81 -2.61 -12.55
C ASP A 219 -40.98 -3.41 -13.56
N ARG A 220 -39.83 -3.93 -13.15
CA ARG A 220 -38.97 -4.78 -14.00
C ARG A 220 -39.59 -6.15 -14.33
N GLN A 221 -40.48 -6.67 -13.49
CA GLN A 221 -41.22 -7.91 -13.79
C GLN A 221 -42.40 -7.66 -14.74
N THR A 222 -43.00 -6.49 -14.63
CA THR A 222 -44.11 -6.10 -15.52
C THR A 222 -43.61 -5.86 -16.94
N ASP A 223 -42.49 -5.15 -17.11
CA ASP A 223 -41.88 -4.91 -18.43
C ASP A 223 -41.47 -6.22 -19.13
N ARG A 224 -40.92 -7.20 -18.40
CA ARG A 224 -40.57 -8.51 -18.96
C ARG A 224 -41.77 -9.36 -19.34
N GLN A 225 -42.93 -9.15 -18.75
CA GLN A 225 -44.17 -9.83 -19.13
C GLN A 225 -44.82 -9.16 -20.35
N THR A 226 -44.74 -7.85 -20.49
CA THR A 226 -45.25 -7.09 -21.64
C THR A 226 -44.42 -7.41 -22.90
N ASP A 227 -43.11 -7.48 -22.82
CA ASP A 227 -42.24 -7.84 -23.95
C ASP A 227 -42.49 -9.29 -24.44
N ARG A 228 -42.83 -10.22 -23.56
CA ARG A 228 -43.15 -11.60 -23.94
C ARG A 228 -44.54 -11.75 -24.62
N GLN A 229 -45.46 -10.84 -24.36
CA GLN A 229 -46.77 -10.86 -25.02
C GLN A 229 -46.75 -10.21 -26.39
N THR A 230 -45.85 -9.26 -26.63
CA THR A 230 -45.65 -8.60 -27.93
C THR A 230 -44.89 -9.45 -28.95
N GLU A 231 -44.19 -10.51 -28.51
CA GLU A 231 -43.50 -11.47 -29.42
C GLU A 231 -44.38 -12.67 -29.83
N LEU A 232 -45.65 -12.75 -29.36
CA LEU A 232 -46.57 -13.87 -29.62
C LEU A 232 -47.79 -13.48 -30.43
N ASP A 233 -47.93 -12.22 -30.84
CA ASP A 233 -48.94 -11.70 -31.78
C ASP A 233 -48.23 -11.28 -33.11
#